data_ace091702cc7a9c090beb916b088d460
#
_entry.id   ace091702cc7a9c090beb916b088d460
#
_cell.length_a   1.000
_cell.length_b   1.000
_cell.length_c   1.000
_cell.angle_alpha   90.00
_cell.angle_beta   90.00
_cell.angle_gamma   90.00
#
_symmetry.space_group_name_H-M   'P 1'
#
loop_
_entity.id
_entity.type
_entity.pdbx_description
1 polymer ?
#
loop_
_entity_poly.entity_id
_entity_poly.type
_entity_poly.pdbx_seq_one_letter_code
_entity_poly.pdbx_strand_id
1 'polypeptide(L)'
;KSQIQFHNGVTSKEIQETLIKAAADLISAETPNYQYVGGRLINYALRKEVYGGFEPWHIKKLVEKNTVAGFYDAELITKYTDEEWNKINTFIKHDRDDELTYVAMEQLRGKYLCQNRVSGEIFETPQMCYILIAASLFQDYPIETRLQWVKEYYDAISLHDISLPTPVMAGV
;
A
#
# COMPACT_ATOMS: atom_id res chain seq x y z
N LYS A 1 13.99 -28.35 -0.35
CA LYS A 1 15.19 -27.53 -0.05
C LYS A 1 15.43 -26.64 -1.26
N SER A 2 14.90 -25.41 -1.25
CA SER A 2 15.27 -24.40 -2.24
C SER A 2 16.72 -23.97 -1.96
N GLN A 3 17.65 -24.34 -2.84
CA GLN A 3 18.98 -23.80 -2.80
C GLN A 3 18.92 -22.39 -3.39
N ILE A 4 18.90 -21.38 -2.53
CA ILE A 4 19.06 -19.99 -2.94
C ILE A 4 20.53 -19.83 -3.34
N GLN A 5 20.78 -19.66 -4.64
CA GLN A 5 22.12 -19.38 -5.16
C GLN A 5 22.34 -17.87 -5.17
N PHE A 6 23.04 -17.35 -4.17
CA PHE A 6 23.53 -16.00 -4.20
C PHE A 6 24.89 -15.96 -4.92
N HIS A 7 25.06 -15.00 -5.81
CA HIS A 7 26.33 -14.72 -6.49
C HIS A 7 26.92 -13.38 -6.01
N ASN A 8 28.20 -13.19 -6.21
CA ASN A 8 28.85 -11.91 -5.88
C ASN A 8 28.23 -10.77 -6.68
N GLY A 9 27.85 -9.69 -6.00
CA GLY A 9 27.21 -8.52 -6.63
C GLY A 9 25.68 -8.55 -6.65
N VAL A 10 25.03 -9.56 -6.04
CA VAL A 10 23.57 -9.57 -5.89
C VAL A 10 23.10 -8.37 -5.08
N THR A 11 22.07 -7.68 -5.55
CA THR A 11 21.49 -6.51 -4.88
C THR A 11 20.53 -6.94 -3.77
N SER A 12 20.28 -6.04 -2.80
CA SER A 12 19.28 -6.30 -1.75
C SER A 12 17.87 -6.48 -2.30
N LYS A 13 17.54 -5.88 -3.44
CA LYS A 13 16.27 -6.06 -4.15
C LYS A 13 16.14 -7.47 -4.71
N GLU A 14 17.18 -7.98 -5.38
CA GLU A 14 17.19 -9.34 -5.89
C GLU A 14 17.11 -10.39 -4.78
N ILE A 15 17.76 -10.13 -3.64
CA ILE A 15 17.63 -10.99 -2.45
C ILE A 15 16.19 -11.03 -1.98
N GLN A 16 15.52 -9.87 -1.86
CA GLN A 16 14.13 -9.80 -1.44
C GLN A 16 13.19 -10.53 -2.40
N GLU A 17 13.32 -10.31 -3.72
CA GLU A 17 12.50 -11.02 -4.72
C GLU A 17 12.75 -12.53 -4.68
N THR A 18 13.98 -12.97 -4.44
CA THR A 18 14.30 -14.39 -4.27
C THR A 18 13.62 -14.99 -3.04
N LEU A 19 13.59 -14.25 -1.92
CA LEU A 19 12.90 -14.69 -0.71
C LEU A 19 11.39 -14.76 -0.88
N ILE A 20 10.79 -13.76 -1.56
CA ILE A 20 9.36 -13.74 -1.89
C ILE A 20 9.00 -14.96 -2.73
N LYS A 21 9.77 -15.22 -3.79
CA LYS A 21 9.57 -16.39 -4.65
C LYS A 21 9.73 -17.71 -3.89
N ALA A 22 10.74 -17.83 -3.05
CA ALA A 22 10.94 -19.02 -2.24
C ALA A 22 9.78 -19.27 -1.26
N ALA A 23 9.19 -18.22 -0.68
CA ALA A 23 8.01 -18.35 0.16
C ALA A 23 6.78 -18.76 -0.66
N ALA A 24 6.61 -18.19 -1.87
CA ALA A 24 5.51 -18.55 -2.78
C ALA A 24 5.58 -20.01 -3.21
N ASP A 25 6.77 -20.53 -3.52
CA ASP A 25 7.00 -21.92 -3.92
C ASP A 25 6.67 -22.94 -2.80
N LEU A 26 6.59 -22.48 -1.54
CA LEU A 26 6.22 -23.31 -0.38
C LEU A 26 4.72 -23.28 -0.07
N ILE A 27 3.93 -22.50 -0.80
CA ILE A 27 2.47 -22.47 -0.60
C ILE A 27 1.88 -23.77 -1.13
N SER A 28 1.28 -24.55 -0.24
CA SER A 28 0.60 -25.81 -0.60
C SER A 28 -0.56 -26.08 0.36
N ALA A 29 -1.32 -27.14 0.10
CA ALA A 29 -2.39 -27.57 1.00
C ALA A 29 -1.85 -27.97 2.40
N GLU A 30 -0.63 -28.50 2.47
CA GLU A 30 0.04 -28.91 3.72
C GLU A 30 0.66 -27.70 4.45
N THR A 31 1.02 -26.66 3.72
CA THR A 31 1.70 -25.47 4.26
C THR A 31 1.03 -24.15 3.84
N PRO A 32 -0.30 -23.98 4.07
CA PRO A 32 -1.06 -22.84 3.56
C PRO A 32 -0.59 -21.49 4.13
N ASN A 33 -0.01 -21.48 5.33
CA ASN A 33 0.41 -20.25 6.00
C ASN A 33 1.59 -19.54 5.32
N TYR A 34 2.31 -20.21 4.39
CA TYR A 34 3.34 -19.54 3.60
C TYR A 34 2.78 -18.42 2.70
N GLN A 35 1.46 -18.42 2.41
CA GLN A 35 0.82 -17.31 1.74
C GLN A 35 0.96 -15.98 2.52
N TYR A 36 0.88 -16.01 3.85
CA TYR A 36 1.07 -14.83 4.70
C TYR A 36 2.56 -14.47 4.83
N VAL A 37 3.45 -15.46 4.83
CA VAL A 37 4.90 -15.21 4.79
C VAL A 37 5.27 -14.47 3.51
N GLY A 38 4.77 -14.93 2.36
CA GLY A 38 4.97 -14.27 1.08
C GLY A 38 4.40 -12.84 1.06
N GLY A 39 3.18 -12.64 1.57
CA GLY A 39 2.55 -11.33 1.70
C GLY A 39 3.36 -10.35 2.54
N ARG A 40 3.83 -10.77 3.72
CA ARG A 40 4.67 -9.94 4.61
C ARG A 40 6.03 -9.60 4.00
N LEU A 41 6.64 -10.52 3.27
CA LEU A 41 7.89 -10.23 2.56
C LEU A 41 7.69 -9.17 1.47
N ILE A 42 6.57 -9.20 0.76
CA ILE A 42 6.21 -8.16 -0.22
C ILE A 42 5.96 -6.83 0.51
N ASN A 43 5.19 -6.82 1.61
CA ASN A 43 4.96 -5.60 2.40
C ASN A 43 6.27 -4.97 2.86
N TYR A 44 7.20 -5.78 3.36
CA TYR A 44 8.53 -5.34 3.77
C TYR A 44 9.30 -4.68 2.60
N ALA A 45 9.27 -5.31 1.41
CA ALA A 45 9.90 -4.76 0.21
C ALA A 45 9.26 -3.43 -0.22
N LEU A 46 7.91 -3.34 -0.20
CA LEU A 46 7.17 -2.13 -0.53
C LEU A 46 7.48 -0.98 0.42
N ARG A 47 7.49 -1.21 1.74
CA ARG A 47 7.84 -0.17 2.72
C ARG A 47 9.22 0.40 2.45
N LYS A 48 10.19 -0.46 2.17
CA LYS A 48 11.55 -0.03 1.83
C LYS A 48 11.61 0.78 0.54
N GLU A 49 10.85 0.39 -0.47
CA GLU A 49 10.76 1.10 -1.76
C GLU A 49 10.10 2.47 -1.60
N VAL A 50 8.93 2.52 -0.95
CA VAL A 50 8.10 3.73 -0.83
C VAL A 50 8.70 4.74 0.15
N TYR A 51 9.17 4.27 1.30
CA TYR A 51 9.60 5.12 2.42
C TYR A 51 11.11 5.22 2.58
N GLY A 52 11.88 4.42 1.86
CA GLY A 52 13.33 4.28 2.07
C GLY A 52 13.71 3.54 3.37
N GLY A 53 12.71 3.00 4.09
CA GLY A 53 12.84 2.30 5.37
C GLY A 53 11.58 1.53 5.69
N PHE A 54 11.43 1.05 6.94
CA PHE A 54 10.28 0.21 7.32
C PHE A 54 9.15 0.99 7.98
N GLU A 55 9.47 2.17 8.52
CA GLU A 55 8.49 3.02 9.19
C GLU A 55 7.70 3.82 8.16
N PRO A 56 6.36 3.71 8.16
CA PRO A 56 5.50 4.49 7.27
C PRO A 56 5.66 5.98 7.53
N TRP A 57 5.65 6.76 6.45
CA TRP A 57 5.62 8.20 6.57
C TRP A 57 4.24 8.69 7.01
N HIS A 58 4.22 9.91 7.57
CA HIS A 58 2.97 10.64 7.73
C HIS A 58 2.30 10.83 6.37
N ILE A 59 0.97 10.59 6.29
CA ILE A 59 0.23 10.59 5.02
C ILE A 59 0.41 11.89 4.24
N LYS A 60 0.37 13.04 4.90
CA LYS A 60 0.56 14.34 4.25
C LYS A 60 1.90 14.42 3.50
N LYS A 61 2.98 13.93 4.13
CA LYS A 61 4.31 13.88 3.49
C LYS A 61 4.31 13.02 2.23
N LEU A 62 3.59 11.88 2.26
CA LEU A 62 3.47 11.01 1.09
C LEU A 62 2.70 11.71 -0.03
N VAL A 63 1.56 12.34 0.30
CA VAL A 63 0.73 13.07 -0.65
C VAL A 63 1.52 14.22 -1.27
N GLU A 64 2.19 15.05 -0.48
CA GLU A 64 3.03 16.14 -0.98
C GLU A 64 4.10 15.66 -1.97
N LYS A 65 4.85 14.61 -1.60
CA LYS A 65 5.89 14.03 -2.46
C LYS A 65 5.32 13.56 -3.80
N ASN A 66 4.22 12.82 -3.75
CA ASN A 66 3.66 12.20 -4.95
C ASN A 66 2.89 13.21 -5.82
N THR A 67 2.31 14.24 -5.22
CA THR A 67 1.73 15.39 -5.95
C THR A 67 2.80 16.17 -6.70
N VAL A 68 3.93 16.50 -6.05
CA VAL A 68 5.06 17.19 -6.70
C VAL A 68 5.64 16.35 -7.83
N ALA A 69 5.64 15.03 -7.69
CA ALA A 69 6.10 14.11 -8.73
C ALA A 69 5.07 13.87 -9.85
N GLY A 70 3.84 14.43 -9.73
CA GLY A 70 2.78 14.30 -10.72
C GLY A 70 2.03 12.97 -10.72
N PHE A 71 2.10 12.23 -9.62
CA PHE A 71 1.40 10.94 -9.47
C PHE A 71 0.03 11.07 -8.80
N TYR A 72 -0.17 12.09 -7.96
CA TYR A 72 -1.44 12.38 -7.31
C TYR A 72 -2.02 13.70 -7.79
N ASP A 73 -3.35 13.82 -7.72
CA ASP A 73 -4.04 15.06 -8.03
C ASP A 73 -3.62 16.17 -7.05
N ALA A 74 -3.24 17.32 -7.62
CA ALA A 74 -2.83 18.50 -6.85
C ALA A 74 -3.98 19.09 -5.99
N GLU A 75 -5.24 18.83 -6.35
CA GLU A 75 -6.37 19.32 -5.56
C GLU A 75 -6.45 18.61 -4.20
N LEU A 76 -6.13 17.32 -4.12
CA LEU A 76 -6.29 16.52 -2.91
C LEU A 76 -5.56 17.14 -1.71
N ILE A 77 -4.33 17.64 -1.91
CA ILE A 77 -3.55 18.22 -0.81
C ILE A 77 -4.18 19.50 -0.25
N THR A 78 -4.91 20.24 -1.09
CA THR A 78 -5.54 21.52 -0.72
C THR A 78 -6.94 21.35 -0.11
N LYS A 79 -7.57 20.20 -0.29
CA LYS A 79 -8.92 19.93 0.21
C LYS A 79 -9.01 19.75 1.72
N TYR A 80 -7.90 19.34 2.35
CA TYR A 80 -7.82 19.07 3.79
C TYR A 80 -6.84 20.01 4.47
N THR A 81 -7.20 20.49 5.66
CA THR A 81 -6.31 21.27 6.52
C THR A 81 -5.20 20.37 7.13
N ASP A 82 -4.18 21.00 7.72
CA ASP A 82 -3.12 20.27 8.41
C ASP A 82 -3.64 19.43 9.59
N GLU A 83 -4.62 19.98 10.33
CA GLU A 83 -5.29 19.29 11.42
C GLU A 83 -6.05 18.06 10.93
N GLU A 84 -6.72 18.18 9.78
CA GLU A 84 -7.43 17.05 9.16
C GLU A 84 -6.45 15.99 8.66
N TRP A 85 -5.36 16.35 8.01
CA TRP A 85 -4.31 15.40 7.61
C TRP A 85 -3.71 14.67 8.82
N ASN A 86 -3.46 15.39 9.92
CA ASN A 86 -3.01 14.78 11.18
C ASN A 86 -4.06 13.79 11.70
N LYS A 87 -5.33 14.13 11.63
CA LYS A 87 -6.42 13.24 12.07
C LYS A 87 -6.54 12.01 11.16
N ILE A 88 -6.52 12.18 9.84
CA ILE A 88 -6.54 11.09 8.85
C ILE A 88 -5.37 10.13 9.12
N ASN A 89 -4.18 10.66 9.40
CA ASN A 89 -3.01 9.83 9.70
C ASN A 89 -3.23 8.90 10.91
N THR A 90 -4.03 9.31 11.90
CA THR A 90 -4.35 8.45 13.06
C THR A 90 -5.28 7.29 12.74
N PHE A 91 -6.01 7.35 11.64
CA PHE A 91 -6.93 6.29 11.22
C PHE A 91 -6.20 5.09 10.62
N ILE A 92 -5.01 5.33 10.03
CA ILE A 92 -4.29 4.33 9.26
C ILE A 92 -3.75 3.22 10.16
N LYS A 93 -4.07 1.97 9.82
CA LYS A 93 -3.64 0.75 10.51
C LYS A 93 -2.69 -0.03 9.61
N HIS A 94 -1.43 0.38 9.60
CA HIS A 94 -0.40 -0.21 8.73
C HIS A 94 -0.11 -1.69 8.98
N ASP A 95 -0.43 -2.18 10.17
CA ASP A 95 -0.34 -3.60 10.55
C ASP A 95 -1.31 -4.49 9.78
N ARG A 96 -2.43 -3.95 9.29
CA ARG A 96 -3.38 -4.70 8.44
C ARG A 96 -2.76 -5.19 7.12
N ASP A 97 -1.70 -4.54 6.62
CA ASP A 97 -0.97 -5.02 5.44
C ASP A 97 -0.28 -6.37 5.69
N ASP A 98 0.03 -6.71 6.95
CA ASP A 98 0.68 -7.96 7.32
C ASP A 98 -0.28 -9.17 7.33
N GLU A 99 -1.58 -8.91 7.18
CA GLU A 99 -2.62 -9.94 7.05
C GLU A 99 -2.95 -10.27 5.60
N LEU A 100 -2.43 -9.49 4.65
CA LEU A 100 -2.62 -9.74 3.22
C LEU A 100 -1.83 -10.97 2.76
N THR A 101 -2.50 -11.79 1.95
CA THR A 101 -1.87 -12.99 1.35
C THR A 101 -0.90 -12.59 0.24
N TYR A 102 -0.02 -13.53 -0.14
CA TYR A 102 0.89 -13.37 -1.27
C TYR A 102 0.16 -12.91 -2.54
N VAL A 103 -0.94 -13.59 -2.90
CA VAL A 103 -1.71 -13.27 -4.12
C VAL A 103 -2.33 -11.88 -4.04
N ALA A 104 -2.88 -11.50 -2.88
CA ALA A 104 -3.45 -10.18 -2.69
C ALA A 104 -2.39 -9.08 -2.85
N MET A 105 -1.22 -9.26 -2.24
CA MET A 105 -0.11 -8.32 -2.34
C MET A 105 0.46 -8.23 -3.77
N GLU A 106 0.55 -9.36 -4.50
CA GLU A 106 0.95 -9.37 -5.91
C GLU A 106 -0.03 -8.60 -6.79
N GLN A 107 -1.34 -8.77 -6.56
CA GLN A 107 -2.35 -8.00 -7.29
C GLN A 107 -2.27 -6.50 -6.99
N LEU A 108 -2.09 -6.14 -5.72
CA LEU A 108 -1.98 -4.73 -5.31
C LEU A 108 -0.75 -4.08 -5.96
N ARG A 109 0.43 -4.64 -5.78
CA ARG A 109 1.67 -4.08 -6.34
C ARG A 109 1.73 -4.12 -7.87
N GLY A 110 1.12 -5.11 -8.49
CA GLY A 110 1.16 -5.28 -9.95
C GLY A 110 0.11 -4.47 -10.71
N LYS A 111 -1.00 -4.10 -10.05
CA LYS A 111 -2.14 -3.53 -10.77
C LYS A 111 -2.71 -2.26 -10.15
N TYR A 112 -2.80 -2.16 -8.82
CA TYR A 112 -3.63 -1.15 -8.17
C TYR A 112 -2.84 0.00 -7.53
N LEU A 113 -1.73 -0.31 -6.86
CA LEU A 113 -0.93 0.73 -6.22
C LEU A 113 -0.38 1.72 -7.24
N CYS A 114 -0.36 2.99 -6.86
CA CYS A 114 0.21 4.05 -7.67
C CYS A 114 1.66 3.74 -8.02
N GLN A 115 1.98 3.71 -9.31
CA GLN A 115 3.30 3.31 -9.80
C GLN A 115 3.65 3.96 -11.13
N ASN A 116 4.92 4.11 -11.39
CA ASN A 116 5.42 4.42 -12.71
C ASN A 116 5.39 3.16 -13.58
N ARG A 117 4.51 3.13 -14.59
CA ARG A 117 4.30 1.96 -15.46
C ARG A 117 5.51 1.63 -16.35
N VAL A 118 6.45 2.56 -16.51
CA VAL A 118 7.67 2.36 -17.30
C VAL A 118 8.79 1.78 -16.44
N SER A 119 9.05 2.38 -15.27
CA SER A 119 10.11 1.93 -14.37
C SER A 119 9.67 0.80 -13.43
N GLY A 120 8.37 0.64 -13.20
CA GLY A 120 7.81 -0.27 -12.21
C GLY A 120 7.96 0.20 -10.76
N GLU A 121 8.43 1.43 -10.54
CA GLU A 121 8.56 2.02 -9.19
C GLU A 121 7.18 2.28 -8.59
N ILE A 122 6.98 1.87 -7.32
CA ILE A 122 5.73 1.99 -6.59
C ILE A 122 5.85 3.12 -5.57
N PHE A 123 4.79 3.92 -5.42
CA PHE A 123 4.79 5.16 -4.64
C PHE A 123 3.92 5.13 -3.40
N GLU A 124 3.21 4.04 -3.14
CA GLU A 124 2.34 3.89 -1.97
C GLU A 124 2.27 2.44 -1.49
N THR A 125 1.82 2.24 -0.25
CA THR A 125 1.51 0.93 0.32
C THR A 125 -0.01 0.72 0.35
N PRO A 126 -0.52 -0.52 0.55
CA PRO A 126 -1.95 -0.79 0.50
C PRO A 126 -2.78 0.10 1.43
N GLN A 127 -2.37 0.26 2.71
CA GLN A 127 -3.14 1.09 3.64
C GLN A 127 -3.13 2.57 3.24
N MET A 128 -2.04 3.08 2.65
CA MET A 128 -2.00 4.43 2.09
C MET A 128 -2.95 4.56 0.90
N CYS A 129 -2.98 3.58 0.00
CA CYS A 129 -3.92 3.54 -1.12
C CYS A 129 -5.38 3.59 -0.62
N TYR A 130 -5.75 2.76 0.35
CA TYR A 130 -7.11 2.69 0.86
C TYR A 130 -7.57 3.99 1.52
N ILE A 131 -6.74 4.60 2.35
CA ILE A 131 -7.10 5.86 3.01
C ILE A 131 -7.18 7.02 2.01
N LEU A 132 -6.34 7.03 0.97
CA LEU A 132 -6.37 8.06 -0.07
C LEU A 132 -7.62 7.94 -0.94
N ILE A 133 -8.05 6.72 -1.28
CA ILE A 133 -9.33 6.50 -1.95
C ILE A 133 -10.49 7.08 -1.11
N ALA A 134 -10.52 6.78 0.18
CA ALA A 134 -11.53 7.33 1.07
C ALA A 134 -11.46 8.86 1.15
N ALA A 135 -10.27 9.42 1.32
CA ALA A 135 -10.08 10.87 1.36
C ALA A 135 -10.54 11.54 0.06
N SER A 136 -10.21 10.97 -1.08
CA SER A 136 -10.61 11.50 -2.40
C SER A 136 -12.13 11.48 -2.59
N LEU A 137 -12.79 10.39 -2.20
CA LEU A 137 -14.24 10.26 -2.35
C LEU A 137 -15.04 11.25 -1.48
N PHE A 138 -14.55 11.57 -0.30
CA PHE A 138 -15.26 12.42 0.66
C PHE A 138 -14.70 13.84 0.79
N GLN A 139 -13.76 14.25 -0.06
CA GLN A 139 -13.10 15.56 0.01
C GLN A 139 -14.05 16.75 -0.07
N ASP A 140 -15.16 16.62 -0.79
CA ASP A 140 -16.17 17.68 -0.99
C ASP A 140 -17.39 17.55 -0.06
N TYR A 141 -17.37 16.61 0.89
CA TYR A 141 -18.39 16.47 1.91
C TYR A 141 -18.28 17.60 2.96
N PRO A 142 -19.38 17.89 3.71
CA PRO A 142 -19.35 18.89 4.79
C PRO A 142 -18.20 18.63 5.77
N ILE A 143 -17.46 19.70 6.11
CA ILE A 143 -16.25 19.63 6.96
C ILE A 143 -16.52 18.93 8.29
N GLU A 144 -17.72 19.12 8.85
CA GLU A 144 -18.11 18.57 10.15
C GLU A 144 -18.23 17.04 10.13
N THR A 145 -18.44 16.44 8.96
CA THR A 145 -18.77 15.01 8.84
C THR A 145 -17.78 14.24 7.96
N ARG A 146 -17.04 14.91 7.07
CA ARG A 146 -16.22 14.22 6.06
C ARG A 146 -15.17 13.28 6.66
N LEU A 147 -14.54 13.65 7.78
CA LEU A 147 -13.55 12.80 8.43
C LEU A 147 -14.14 11.52 9.02
N GLN A 148 -15.40 11.57 9.47
CA GLN A 148 -16.11 10.36 9.89
C GLN A 148 -16.29 9.41 8.70
N TRP A 149 -16.78 9.93 7.56
CA TRP A 149 -16.98 9.13 6.34
C TRP A 149 -15.67 8.57 5.80
N VAL A 150 -14.60 9.37 5.79
CA VAL A 150 -13.24 8.91 5.42
C VAL A 150 -12.82 7.72 6.28
N LYS A 151 -12.99 7.81 7.60
CA LYS A 151 -12.63 6.74 8.53
C LYS A 151 -13.46 5.48 8.31
N GLU A 152 -14.79 5.62 8.26
CA GLU A 152 -15.71 4.47 8.10
C GLU A 152 -15.48 3.74 6.79
N TYR A 153 -15.31 4.49 5.70
CA TYR A 153 -15.05 3.91 4.39
C TYR A 153 -13.66 3.25 4.31
N TYR A 154 -12.63 3.90 4.88
CA TYR A 154 -11.30 3.30 5.01
C TYR A 154 -11.36 1.99 5.79
N ASP A 155 -12.03 1.96 6.94
CA ASP A 155 -12.13 0.74 7.74
C ASP A 155 -12.84 -0.36 6.95
N ALA A 156 -13.94 -0.05 6.25
CA ALA A 156 -14.68 -1.02 5.44
C ALA A 156 -13.83 -1.63 4.30
N ILE A 157 -13.00 -0.83 3.63
CA ILE A 157 -12.08 -1.33 2.60
C ILE A 157 -10.96 -2.14 3.24
N SER A 158 -10.33 -1.58 4.26
CA SER A 158 -9.12 -2.11 4.88
C SER A 158 -9.38 -3.41 5.66
N LEU A 159 -10.61 -3.62 6.15
CA LEU A 159 -11.07 -4.86 6.77
C LEU A 159 -11.68 -5.84 5.77
N HIS A 160 -11.73 -5.48 4.49
CA HIS A 160 -12.32 -6.28 3.42
C HIS A 160 -13.84 -6.53 3.56
N ASP A 161 -14.55 -5.67 4.31
CA ASP A 161 -16.01 -5.71 4.41
C ASP A 161 -16.68 -5.36 3.08
N ILE A 162 -16.00 -4.54 2.27
CA ILE A 162 -16.42 -4.19 0.91
C ILE A 162 -15.27 -4.40 -0.07
N SER A 163 -15.62 -4.72 -1.32
CA SER A 163 -14.67 -4.77 -2.44
C SER A 163 -14.90 -3.61 -3.40
N LEU A 164 -13.83 -3.00 -3.87
CA LEU A 164 -13.91 -1.87 -4.79
C LEU A 164 -13.71 -2.33 -6.24
N PRO A 165 -14.45 -1.74 -7.20
CA PRO A 165 -14.20 -1.98 -8.62
C PRO A 165 -12.84 -1.40 -9.03
N THR A 166 -12.22 -2.02 -10.04
CA THR A 166 -10.89 -1.64 -10.55
C THR A 166 -10.71 -0.13 -10.82
N PRO A 167 -11.68 0.60 -11.43
CA PRO A 167 -11.50 2.03 -11.66
C PRO A 167 -11.34 2.86 -10.39
N VAL A 168 -12.00 2.47 -9.31
CA VAL A 168 -11.89 3.17 -8.01
C VAL A 168 -10.56 2.84 -7.33
N MET A 169 -10.11 1.59 -7.45
CA MET A 169 -8.83 1.16 -6.87
C MET A 169 -7.60 1.79 -7.55
N ALA A 170 -7.71 2.21 -8.80
CA ALA A 170 -6.58 2.69 -9.60
C ALA A 170 -6.61 4.22 -9.85
N GLY A 171 -7.49 4.95 -9.19
CA GLY A 171 -7.79 6.32 -9.57
C GLY A 171 -7.82 7.34 -8.41
N VAL A 172 -6.70 7.55 -7.74
CA VAL A 172 -6.54 8.70 -6.82
C VAL A 172 -5.64 9.76 -7.43
#